data_cf3e97fecf8a00a92f73dec6d4860582
#
_entry.id   cf3e97fecf8a00a92f73dec6d4860582
#
_cell.length_a   1.000
_cell.length_b   1.000
_cell.length_c   1.000
_cell.angle_alpha   90.00
_cell.angle_beta   90.00
_cell.angle_gamma   90.00
#
_symmetry.space_group_name_H-M   'P 1'
#
loop_
_entity.id
_entity.type
_entity.pdbx_description
1 polymer ?
#
loop_
_entity_poly.entity_id
_entity_poly.type
_entity_poly.pdbx_seq_one_letter_code
_entity_poly.pdbx_strand_id
1 'polypeptide(L)'
;RLVFVLHDVFAVPFDEIAPMIERSPAAARQLASRARRRVQGAAPAPDPDLTRQREVVDAYFAAVREGDFDALVAVLDPQVVLRSDGGTERARQTVVIRGARDVAAQAVRAARLAPFVRPALINGTAGVVATARGRAFAVMAFSVTEGRIVAIEVLSDPERLADLDLGVFEDSP
;
A
#
# COMPACT_ATOMS: atom_id res chain seq x y z
N ARG A 1 -18.89 6.97 7.70
CA ARG A 1 -18.33 7.36 6.38
C ARG A 1 -17.86 8.83 6.37
N LEU A 2 -18.66 9.78 6.89
CA LEU A 2 -18.32 11.20 6.90
C LEU A 2 -16.95 11.49 7.55
N VAL A 3 -16.69 10.95 8.74
CA VAL A 3 -15.44 11.15 9.49
C VAL A 3 -14.20 10.68 8.71
N PHE A 4 -14.31 9.52 8.06
CA PHE A 4 -13.26 8.98 7.19
C PHE A 4 -12.98 9.92 6.01
N VAL A 5 -14.03 10.41 5.33
CA VAL A 5 -13.89 11.32 4.20
C VAL A 5 -13.27 12.65 4.63
N LEU A 6 -13.75 13.25 5.74
CA LEU A 6 -13.23 14.52 6.25
C LEU A 6 -11.74 14.43 6.62
N HIS A 7 -11.34 13.32 7.25
CA HIS A 7 -9.95 13.16 7.68
C HIS A 7 -9.04 12.67 6.55
N ASP A 8 -9.42 11.60 5.84
CA ASP A 8 -8.53 10.91 4.88
C ASP A 8 -8.49 11.58 3.50
N VAL A 9 -9.54 12.33 3.12
CA VAL A 9 -9.62 13.03 1.83
C VAL A 9 -9.33 14.52 1.96
N PHE A 10 -9.85 15.15 3.02
CA PHE A 10 -9.73 16.60 3.23
C PHE A 10 -8.73 16.99 4.31
N ALA A 11 -8.02 16.03 4.91
CA ALA A 11 -7.01 16.21 5.96
C ALA A 11 -7.49 17.01 7.19
N VAL A 12 -8.82 17.03 7.47
CA VAL A 12 -9.37 17.73 8.62
C VAL A 12 -8.96 17.01 9.91
N PRO A 13 -8.36 17.70 10.90
CA PRO A 13 -7.98 17.10 12.17
C PRO A 13 -9.16 16.49 12.93
N PHE A 14 -8.93 15.38 13.64
CA PHE A 14 -10.01 14.73 14.42
C PHE A 14 -10.61 15.64 15.51
N ASP A 15 -9.82 16.57 16.02
CA ASP A 15 -10.27 17.52 17.04
C ASP A 15 -11.27 18.54 16.47
N GLU A 16 -11.20 18.84 15.19
CA GLU A 16 -12.17 19.66 14.45
C GLU A 16 -13.39 18.85 13.99
N ILE A 17 -13.18 17.58 13.61
CA ILE A 17 -14.28 16.69 13.19
C ILE A 17 -15.16 16.31 14.38
N ALA A 18 -14.58 16.11 15.56
CA ALA A 18 -15.26 15.61 16.74
C ALA A 18 -16.50 16.47 17.15
N PRO A 19 -16.41 17.81 17.20
CA PRO A 19 -17.58 18.66 17.46
C PRO A 19 -18.66 18.55 16.38
N MET A 20 -18.28 18.41 15.10
CA MET A 20 -19.22 18.32 13.98
C MET A 20 -20.10 17.08 14.02
N ILE A 21 -19.64 16.04 14.69
CA ILE A 21 -20.34 14.76 14.81
C ILE A 21 -20.83 14.48 16.25
N GLU A 22 -20.71 15.47 17.13
CA GLU A 22 -21.10 15.36 18.55
C GLU A 22 -20.44 14.16 19.26
N ARG A 23 -19.14 13.94 19.03
CA ARG A 23 -18.35 12.86 19.59
C ARG A 23 -17.03 13.36 20.13
N SER A 24 -16.35 12.51 20.90
CA SER A 24 -14.96 12.79 21.31
C SER A 24 -13.99 12.54 20.15
N PRO A 25 -12.80 13.18 20.13
CA PRO A 25 -11.74 12.90 19.15
C PRO A 25 -11.35 11.43 19.10
N ALA A 26 -11.35 10.72 20.23
CA ALA A 26 -11.09 9.29 20.29
C ALA A 26 -12.18 8.48 19.58
N ALA A 27 -13.46 8.85 19.76
CA ALA A 27 -14.57 8.21 19.05
C ALA A 27 -14.53 8.52 17.54
N ALA A 28 -14.16 9.74 17.15
CA ALA A 28 -13.95 10.10 15.75
C ALA A 28 -12.84 9.25 15.10
N ARG A 29 -11.69 9.06 15.75
CA ARG A 29 -10.62 8.15 15.29
C ARG A 29 -11.12 6.71 15.11
N GLN A 30 -11.91 6.19 16.07
CA GLN A 30 -12.50 4.86 15.96
C GLN A 30 -13.48 4.73 14.78
N LEU A 31 -14.30 5.75 14.54
CA LEU A 31 -15.24 5.78 13.42
C LEU A 31 -14.49 5.81 12.07
N ALA A 32 -13.44 6.62 11.94
CA ALA A 32 -12.58 6.65 10.77
C ALA A 32 -11.93 5.28 10.53
N SER A 33 -11.35 4.66 11.57
CA SER A 33 -10.74 3.33 11.50
C SER A 33 -11.73 2.25 11.06
N ARG A 34 -12.95 2.25 11.58
CA ARG A 34 -14.02 1.32 11.16
C ARG A 34 -14.46 1.57 9.72
N ALA A 35 -14.59 2.85 9.32
CA ALA A 35 -14.96 3.22 7.96
C ALA A 35 -13.86 2.83 6.96
N ARG A 36 -12.59 3.07 7.31
CA ARG A 36 -11.42 2.68 6.52
C ARG A 36 -11.41 1.17 6.29
N ARG A 37 -11.61 0.37 7.35
CA ARG A 37 -11.74 -1.09 7.23
C ARG A 37 -12.90 -1.55 6.34
N ARG A 38 -14.03 -0.84 6.35
CA ARG A 38 -15.18 -1.15 5.47
C ARG A 38 -14.95 -0.74 4.02
N VAL A 39 -14.21 0.35 3.77
CA VAL A 39 -13.88 0.83 2.42
C VAL A 39 -12.80 -0.04 1.78
N GLN A 40 -11.83 -0.47 2.59
CA GLN A 40 -10.76 -1.37 2.15
C GLN A 40 -11.24 -2.81 1.89
N GLY A 41 -12.50 -3.13 2.23
CA GLY A 41 -13.00 -4.49 2.34
C GLY A 41 -12.48 -5.10 3.65
N ALA A 42 -13.06 -6.19 4.11
CA ALA A 42 -12.56 -6.91 5.28
C ALA A 42 -11.27 -7.68 4.90
N ALA A 43 -10.18 -6.93 4.66
CA ALA A 43 -8.88 -7.58 4.60
C ALA A 43 -8.63 -8.21 5.98
N PRO A 44 -8.23 -9.49 6.05
CA PRO A 44 -7.79 -10.10 7.29
C PRO A 44 -6.74 -9.21 7.97
N ALA A 45 -6.71 -9.20 9.31
CA ALA A 45 -5.68 -8.45 10.03
C ALA A 45 -4.29 -8.94 9.53
N PRO A 46 -3.35 -8.02 9.22
CA PRO A 46 -2.01 -8.42 8.82
C PRO A 46 -1.38 -9.32 9.90
N ASP A 47 -0.55 -10.26 9.46
CA ASP A 47 0.27 -11.06 10.36
C ASP A 47 1.04 -10.11 11.30
N PRO A 48 0.98 -10.26 12.62
CA PRO A 48 1.68 -9.39 13.56
C PRO A 48 3.20 -9.52 13.47
N ASP A 49 3.72 -10.59 12.88
CA ASP A 49 5.15 -10.84 12.71
C ASP A 49 5.71 -10.08 11.49
N LEU A 50 6.36 -8.97 11.76
CA LEU A 50 6.98 -8.12 10.74
C LEU A 50 8.10 -8.84 9.95
N THR A 51 8.84 -9.76 10.59
CA THR A 51 9.89 -10.53 9.92
C THR A 51 9.26 -11.41 8.85
N ARG A 52 8.20 -12.11 9.22
CA ARG A 52 7.45 -12.95 8.30
C ARG A 52 6.79 -12.16 7.15
N GLN A 53 6.27 -10.97 7.44
CA GLN A 53 5.77 -10.08 6.39
C GLN A 53 6.88 -9.72 5.39
N ARG A 54 8.09 -9.37 5.87
CA ARG A 54 9.24 -9.03 5.03
C ARG A 54 9.68 -10.20 4.16
N GLU A 55 9.78 -11.40 4.71
CA GLU A 55 10.13 -12.61 3.95
C GLU A 55 9.18 -12.84 2.77
N VAL A 56 7.88 -12.65 2.96
CA VAL A 56 6.89 -12.80 1.89
C VAL A 56 7.03 -11.70 0.84
N VAL A 57 7.26 -10.44 1.25
CA VAL A 57 7.47 -9.32 0.33
C VAL A 57 8.77 -9.49 -0.45
N ASP A 58 9.84 -9.97 0.18
CA ASP A 58 11.11 -10.25 -0.46
C ASP A 58 11.00 -11.38 -1.49
N ALA A 59 10.25 -12.46 -1.18
CA ALA A 59 9.95 -13.53 -2.11
C ALA A 59 9.15 -13.03 -3.33
N TYR A 60 8.18 -12.14 -3.11
CA TYR A 60 7.44 -11.50 -4.20
C TYR A 60 8.38 -10.72 -5.14
N PHE A 61 9.27 -9.88 -4.60
CA PHE A 61 10.20 -9.11 -5.43
C PHE A 61 11.31 -9.96 -6.05
N ALA A 62 11.71 -11.07 -5.44
CA ALA A 62 12.61 -12.05 -6.08
C ALA A 62 11.94 -12.63 -7.33
N ALA A 63 10.72 -13.11 -7.22
CA ALA A 63 9.96 -13.65 -8.34
C ALA A 63 9.69 -12.57 -9.43
N VAL A 64 9.45 -11.31 -9.05
CA VAL A 64 9.34 -10.20 -10.03
C VAL A 64 10.63 -10.02 -10.82
N ARG A 65 11.80 -10.01 -10.15
CA ARG A 65 13.10 -9.83 -10.81
C ARG A 65 13.44 -10.96 -11.75
N GLU A 66 13.09 -12.19 -11.39
CA GLU A 66 13.32 -13.40 -12.18
C GLU A 66 12.29 -13.59 -13.29
N GLY A 67 11.17 -12.86 -13.22
CA GLY A 67 10.05 -13.04 -14.15
C GLY A 67 9.30 -14.35 -13.92
N ASP A 68 9.45 -14.96 -12.72
CA ASP A 68 8.81 -16.21 -12.36
C ASP A 68 7.34 -16.00 -12.01
N PHE A 69 6.50 -16.23 -13.01
CA PHE A 69 5.04 -16.06 -12.88
C PHE A 69 4.42 -17.04 -11.86
N ASP A 70 4.89 -18.28 -11.82
CA ASP A 70 4.32 -19.31 -10.94
C ASP A 70 4.71 -19.05 -9.48
N ALA A 71 5.95 -18.61 -9.22
CA ALA A 71 6.37 -18.16 -7.91
C ALA A 71 5.58 -16.95 -7.43
N LEU A 72 5.30 -15.98 -8.32
CA LEU A 72 4.43 -14.85 -8.01
C LEU A 72 3.03 -15.29 -7.59
N VAL A 73 2.41 -16.18 -8.36
CA VAL A 73 1.08 -16.71 -8.04
C VAL A 73 1.08 -17.46 -6.70
N ALA A 74 2.17 -18.15 -6.36
CA ALA A 74 2.27 -18.93 -5.11
C ALA A 74 2.29 -18.05 -3.85
N VAL A 75 2.91 -16.86 -3.89
CA VAL A 75 2.97 -15.92 -2.75
C VAL A 75 1.76 -15.01 -2.65
N LEU A 76 0.89 -14.99 -3.65
CA LEU A 76 -0.34 -14.21 -3.66
C LEU A 76 -1.53 -15.05 -3.20
N ASP A 77 -2.44 -14.43 -2.43
CA ASP A 77 -3.74 -15.05 -2.15
C ASP A 77 -4.57 -15.13 -3.44
N PRO A 78 -5.34 -16.22 -3.67
CA PRO A 78 -6.21 -16.33 -4.84
C PRO A 78 -7.17 -15.15 -5.05
N GLN A 79 -7.57 -14.48 -3.95
CA GLN A 79 -8.46 -13.32 -3.95
C GLN A 79 -7.72 -11.99 -3.72
N VAL A 80 -6.41 -11.95 -3.87
CA VAL A 80 -5.59 -10.74 -3.68
C VAL A 80 -6.16 -9.57 -4.48
N VAL A 81 -6.08 -8.39 -3.88
CA VAL A 81 -6.50 -7.14 -4.52
C VAL A 81 -5.32 -6.17 -4.56
N LEU A 82 -4.94 -5.75 -5.75
CA LEU A 82 -4.03 -4.64 -5.96
C LEU A 82 -4.85 -3.38 -6.25
N ARG A 83 -4.57 -2.31 -5.51
CA ARG A 83 -5.09 -0.97 -5.78
C ARG A 83 -3.91 -0.04 -6.02
N SER A 84 -3.98 0.70 -7.11
CA SER A 84 -3.00 1.72 -7.44
C SER A 84 -3.69 3.06 -7.59
N ASP A 85 -3.10 4.08 -6.99
CA ASP A 85 -3.54 5.48 -7.09
C ASP A 85 -2.43 6.31 -7.73
N GLY A 86 -2.67 6.78 -8.94
CA GLY A 86 -1.77 7.63 -9.72
C GLY A 86 -2.16 9.09 -9.70
N GLY A 87 -3.23 9.44 -8.97
CA GLY A 87 -3.79 10.79 -8.97
C GLY A 87 -4.32 11.23 -10.33
N THR A 88 -4.50 12.54 -10.47
CA THR A 88 -5.00 13.14 -11.71
C THR A 88 -3.98 13.12 -12.84
N GLU A 89 -2.69 13.35 -12.52
CA GLU A 89 -1.61 13.38 -13.52
C GLU A 89 -1.32 12.00 -14.12
N ARG A 90 -1.50 10.94 -13.32
CA ARG A 90 -1.27 9.54 -13.72
C ARG A 90 -2.54 8.70 -13.65
N ALA A 91 -3.66 9.26 -14.10
CA ALA A 91 -4.98 8.62 -14.02
C ALA A 91 -5.02 7.19 -14.61
N ARG A 92 -4.18 6.89 -15.62
CA ARG A 92 -4.03 5.54 -16.18
C ARG A 92 -3.40 4.53 -15.22
N GLN A 93 -2.76 5.00 -14.15
CA GLN A 93 -2.19 4.18 -13.07
C GLN A 93 -3.17 3.99 -11.90
N THR A 94 -4.32 4.69 -11.92
CA THR A 94 -5.39 4.49 -10.94
C THR A 94 -6.22 3.29 -11.39
N VAL A 95 -5.90 2.13 -10.80
CA VAL A 95 -6.50 0.85 -11.18
C VAL A 95 -6.78 -0.03 -9.97
N VAL A 96 -7.73 -0.95 -10.13
CA VAL A 96 -7.97 -2.03 -9.17
C VAL A 96 -7.90 -3.35 -9.94
N ILE A 97 -6.99 -4.23 -9.51
CA ILE A 97 -6.77 -5.55 -10.11
C ILE A 97 -7.08 -6.61 -9.04
N ARG A 98 -7.76 -7.68 -9.41
CA ARG A 98 -8.18 -8.73 -8.49
C ARG A 98 -7.71 -10.09 -8.98
N GLY A 99 -7.31 -10.95 -8.03
CA GLY A 99 -6.89 -12.31 -8.30
C GLY A 99 -5.41 -12.47 -8.59
N ALA A 100 -4.84 -13.57 -8.09
CA ALA A 100 -3.40 -13.81 -8.10
C ALA A 100 -2.79 -13.75 -9.51
N ARG A 101 -3.44 -14.33 -10.51
CA ARG A 101 -2.90 -14.38 -11.89
C ARG A 101 -2.85 -12.99 -12.54
N ASP A 102 -3.87 -12.16 -12.35
CA ASP A 102 -3.91 -10.82 -12.95
C ASP A 102 -2.93 -9.87 -12.25
N VAL A 103 -2.81 -10.00 -10.92
CA VAL A 103 -1.82 -9.26 -10.13
C VAL A 103 -0.40 -9.69 -10.50
N ALA A 104 -0.13 -10.99 -10.64
CA ALA A 104 1.17 -11.50 -11.09
C ALA A 104 1.51 -11.01 -12.51
N ALA A 105 0.56 -11.03 -13.43
CA ALA A 105 0.76 -10.50 -14.79
C ALA A 105 1.07 -8.99 -14.77
N GLN A 106 0.45 -8.22 -13.87
CA GLN A 106 0.78 -6.81 -13.70
C GLN A 106 2.19 -6.63 -13.12
N ALA A 107 2.59 -7.45 -12.16
CA ALA A 107 3.93 -7.40 -11.55
C ALA A 107 5.03 -7.68 -12.58
N VAL A 108 4.86 -8.70 -13.43
CA VAL A 108 5.81 -9.02 -14.52
C VAL A 108 5.92 -7.84 -15.50
N ARG A 109 4.82 -7.19 -15.86
CA ARG A 109 4.87 -5.98 -16.72
C ARG A 109 5.61 -4.83 -16.08
N ALA A 110 5.60 -4.74 -14.75
CA ALA A 110 6.28 -3.70 -13.97
C ALA A 110 7.72 -4.10 -13.55
N ALA A 111 8.22 -5.28 -13.91
CA ALA A 111 9.51 -5.83 -13.46
C ALA A 111 10.70 -4.89 -13.70
N ARG A 112 10.67 -4.07 -14.75
CA ARG A 112 11.68 -3.04 -15.04
C ARG A 112 11.84 -2.01 -13.91
N LEU A 113 10.88 -1.88 -13.01
CA LEU A 113 10.92 -0.96 -11.87
C LEU A 113 11.55 -1.61 -10.64
N ALA A 114 11.72 -2.94 -10.61
CA ALA A 114 12.26 -3.67 -9.46
C ALA A 114 13.65 -3.18 -8.99
N PRO A 115 14.59 -2.75 -9.86
CA PRO A 115 15.89 -2.22 -9.41
C PRO A 115 15.79 -0.94 -8.57
N PHE A 116 14.72 -0.20 -8.70
CA PHE A 116 14.49 1.08 -8.00
C PHE A 116 13.78 0.91 -6.65
N VAL A 117 13.40 -0.32 -6.31
CA VAL A 117 12.62 -0.63 -5.11
C VAL A 117 13.55 -0.82 -3.90
N ARG A 118 13.20 -0.20 -2.79
CA ARG A 118 13.90 -0.34 -1.49
C ARG A 118 12.89 -0.75 -0.42
N PRO A 119 13.24 -1.70 0.48
CA PRO A 119 12.38 -2.06 1.62
C PRO A 119 12.09 -0.87 2.52
N ALA A 120 10.86 -0.79 3.02
CA ALA A 120 10.42 0.26 3.93
C ALA A 120 9.34 -0.27 4.88
N LEU A 121 9.06 0.48 5.95
CA LEU A 121 7.88 0.29 6.77
C LEU A 121 6.83 1.32 6.36
N ILE A 122 5.68 0.83 5.94
CA ILE A 122 4.56 1.67 5.54
C ILE A 122 3.42 1.48 6.54
N ASN A 123 3.17 2.49 7.35
CA ASN A 123 2.16 2.42 8.43
C ASN A 123 2.36 1.23 9.39
N GLY A 124 3.63 0.86 9.66
CA GLY A 124 3.97 -0.25 10.56
C GLY A 124 3.90 -1.64 9.95
N THR A 125 3.65 -1.77 8.64
CA THR A 125 3.68 -3.04 7.90
C THR A 125 4.82 -3.08 6.90
N ALA A 126 5.21 -4.27 6.44
CA ALA A 126 6.21 -4.43 5.42
C ALA A 126 5.74 -3.79 4.11
N GLY A 127 6.60 -2.98 3.51
CA GLY A 127 6.34 -2.30 2.27
C GLY A 127 7.63 -1.95 1.56
N VAL A 128 7.52 -1.18 0.48
CA VAL A 128 8.66 -0.70 -0.28
C VAL A 128 8.42 0.71 -0.79
N VAL A 129 9.52 1.42 -1.03
CA VAL A 129 9.54 2.70 -1.73
C VAL A 129 10.35 2.54 -3.01
N ALA A 130 9.81 2.97 -4.12
CA ALA A 130 10.52 3.03 -5.39
C ALA A 130 11.07 4.45 -5.60
N THR A 131 12.41 4.55 -5.73
CA THR A 131 13.11 5.82 -5.86
C THR A 131 13.90 5.89 -7.15
N ALA A 132 13.96 7.07 -7.76
CA ALA A 132 14.84 7.36 -8.87
C ALA A 132 15.37 8.79 -8.75
N ARG A 133 16.67 8.97 -8.94
CA ARG A 133 17.34 10.28 -8.86
C ARG A 133 17.05 10.98 -7.53
N GLY A 134 17.11 10.25 -6.41
CA GLY A 134 16.87 10.76 -5.06
C GLY A 134 15.40 11.14 -4.75
N ARG A 135 14.43 10.77 -5.60
CA ARG A 135 13.02 11.07 -5.39
C ARG A 135 12.17 9.81 -5.47
N ALA A 136 11.23 9.68 -4.52
CA ALA A 136 10.24 8.63 -4.58
C ALA A 136 9.25 8.86 -5.72
N PHE A 137 8.94 7.81 -6.46
CA PHE A 137 7.93 7.84 -7.51
C PHE A 137 6.79 6.83 -7.29
N ALA A 138 6.95 5.93 -6.32
CA ALA A 138 5.88 5.07 -5.84
C ALA A 138 6.17 4.56 -4.41
N VAL A 139 5.11 4.33 -3.66
CA VAL A 139 5.11 3.65 -2.37
C VAL A 139 4.16 2.47 -2.47
N MET A 140 4.58 1.29 -1.99
CA MET A 140 3.76 0.09 -2.01
C MET A 140 3.68 -0.49 -0.59
N ALA A 141 2.46 -0.63 -0.08
CA ALA A 141 2.16 -1.33 1.16
C ALA A 141 1.58 -2.71 0.87
N PHE A 142 1.96 -3.70 1.68
CA PHE A 142 1.51 -5.08 1.55
C PHE A 142 0.74 -5.50 2.80
N SER A 143 -0.40 -6.15 2.61
CA SER A 143 -1.09 -6.87 3.67
C SER A 143 -0.80 -8.36 3.49
N VAL A 144 -0.10 -8.94 4.47
CA VAL A 144 0.25 -10.36 4.49
C VAL A 144 -0.58 -11.05 5.56
N THR A 145 -1.18 -12.18 5.22
CA THR A 145 -1.95 -13.02 6.14
C THR A 145 -1.63 -14.47 5.82
N GLU A 146 -1.34 -15.25 6.85
CA GLU A 146 -1.01 -16.69 6.69
C GLU A 146 0.09 -16.96 5.65
N GLY A 147 1.09 -16.06 5.56
CA GLY A 147 2.21 -16.19 4.62
C GLY A 147 1.87 -15.89 3.17
N ARG A 148 0.72 -15.26 2.89
CA ARG A 148 0.33 -14.82 1.54
C ARG A 148 -0.04 -13.34 1.51
N ILE A 149 0.21 -12.70 0.38
CA ILE A 149 -0.18 -11.31 0.13
C ILE A 149 -1.67 -11.28 -0.23
N VAL A 150 -2.48 -10.66 0.62
CA VAL A 150 -3.93 -10.52 0.42
C VAL A 150 -4.32 -9.16 -0.17
N ALA A 151 -3.48 -8.14 0.00
CA ALA A 151 -3.68 -6.83 -0.62
C ALA A 151 -2.35 -6.14 -0.92
N ILE A 152 -2.32 -5.35 -1.99
CA ILE A 152 -1.23 -4.47 -2.39
C ILE A 152 -1.82 -3.09 -2.66
N GLU A 153 -1.36 -2.09 -1.91
CA GLU A 153 -1.75 -0.69 -2.10
C GLU A 153 -0.56 0.07 -2.69
N VAL A 154 -0.75 0.71 -3.84
CA VAL A 154 0.30 1.48 -4.54
C VAL A 154 -0.11 2.93 -4.62
N LEU A 155 0.72 3.81 -4.10
CA LEU A 155 0.61 5.26 -4.28
C LEU A 155 1.69 5.70 -5.26
N SER A 156 1.30 6.31 -6.37
CA SER A 156 2.20 6.87 -7.38
C SER A 156 1.79 8.29 -7.81
N ASP A 157 0.85 8.90 -7.10
CA ASP A 157 0.46 10.31 -7.26
C ASP A 157 1.62 11.21 -6.82
N PRO A 158 2.20 12.05 -7.71
CA PRO A 158 3.35 12.88 -7.39
C PRO A 158 3.07 13.93 -6.30
N GLU A 159 1.88 14.52 -6.28
CA GLU A 159 1.50 15.53 -5.28
C GLU A 159 1.47 14.88 -3.89
N ARG A 160 0.78 13.76 -3.75
CA ARG A 160 0.68 13.04 -2.49
C ARG A 160 1.99 12.41 -2.03
N LEU A 161 2.85 12.00 -2.96
CA LEU A 161 4.20 11.50 -2.63
C LEU A 161 5.10 12.60 -2.08
N ALA A 162 4.94 13.84 -2.55
CA ALA A 162 5.71 14.98 -2.06
C ALA A 162 5.37 15.35 -0.61
N ASP A 163 4.15 15.07 -0.15
CA ASP A 163 3.67 15.33 1.20
C ASP A 163 4.06 14.23 2.21
N LEU A 164 4.63 13.09 1.73
CA LEU A 164 5.04 12.01 2.61
C LEU A 164 6.42 12.30 3.21
N ASP A 165 6.50 12.22 4.54
CA ASP A 165 7.78 12.12 5.24
C ASP A 165 8.33 10.70 5.07
N LEU A 166 9.09 10.48 4.01
CA LEU A 166 9.67 9.17 3.69
C LEU A 166 10.99 8.90 4.41
N GLY A 167 11.43 9.81 5.30
CA GLY A 167 12.78 9.75 5.86
C GLY A 167 13.84 9.95 4.77
N VAL A 168 15.08 10.16 5.19
CA VAL A 168 16.20 10.28 4.25
C VAL A 168 16.59 8.88 3.78
N PHE A 169 16.16 8.49 2.57
CA PHE A 169 16.77 7.36 1.90
C PHE A 169 18.11 7.84 1.36
N GLU A 170 19.17 7.67 2.15
CA GLU A 170 20.53 7.86 1.64
C GLU A 170 20.74 6.81 0.54
N ASP A 171 20.99 7.27 -0.67
CA ASP A 171 21.52 6.44 -1.74
C ASP A 171 22.86 5.89 -1.25
N SER A 172 22.89 4.66 -0.76
CA SER A 172 24.15 3.94 -0.59
C SER A 172 24.70 3.66 -1.98
N PRO A 173 25.99 3.96 -2.20
CA PRO A 173 26.65 3.87 -3.50
C PRO A 173 26.67 2.46 -4.09
#